data_5302571593ccfc2391b173e800ce1ba5
#
_entry.id   5302571593ccfc2391b173e800ce1ba5
#
_cell.length_a   1.000
_cell.length_b   1.000
_cell.length_c   1.000
_cell.angle_alpha   90.00
_cell.angle_beta   90.00
_cell.angle_gamma   90.00
#
_symmetry.space_group_name_H-M   'P 1'
#
loop_
_entity.id
_entity.type
_entity.pdbx_description
1 polymer ?
#
loop_
_entity_poly.entity_id
_entity_poly.type
_entity_poly.pdbx_seq_one_letter_code
_entity_poly.pdbx_strand_id
1 'polypeptide(L)' 'MQKIKQDEINIGANIRAIRLSRGIGQTELVRMVQLQGVDMTRECLVKIERGIQHIQAVQLRAIRDAPDTTYDELLK' A
#
# COMPACT_ATOMS: atom_id res chain seq x y z
N MET A 1 -2.14 12.20 12.71
CA MET A 1 -2.25 11.64 11.37
C MET A 1 -3.22 10.49 11.36
N GLN A 2 -4.09 10.45 10.38
CA GLN A 2 -5.13 9.44 10.29
C GLN A 2 -4.56 8.10 9.84
N LYS A 3 -4.95 7.03 10.52
CA LYS A 3 -4.53 5.66 10.16
C LYS A 3 -5.77 4.83 9.80
N ILE A 4 -5.58 3.89 8.89
CA ILE A 4 -6.64 3.00 8.43
C ILE A 4 -6.56 1.71 9.26
N LYS A 5 -7.67 1.34 9.90
CA LYS A 5 -7.74 0.06 10.63
C LYS A 5 -7.85 -1.10 9.65
N GLN A 6 -7.14 -2.17 9.96
CA GLN A 6 -7.08 -3.36 9.09
C GLN A 6 -7.75 -4.58 9.73
N ASP A 7 -8.51 -4.39 10.81
CA ASP A 7 -9.13 -5.50 11.55
C ASP A 7 -10.19 -6.23 10.71
N GLU A 8 -10.98 -5.48 9.94
CA GLU A 8 -12.08 -6.02 9.14
C GLU A 8 -11.73 -6.11 7.65
N ILE A 9 -10.77 -5.31 7.20
CA ILE A 9 -10.34 -5.25 5.81
C ILE A 9 -8.84 -5.53 5.79
N ASN A 10 -8.44 -6.58 5.09
CA ASN A 10 -7.04 -6.92 4.99
C ASN A 10 -6.37 -6.10 3.88
N ILE A 11 -6.18 -4.82 4.15
CA ILE A 11 -5.60 -3.88 3.20
C ILE A 11 -4.20 -4.33 2.76
N GLY A 12 -3.38 -4.80 3.70
CA GLY A 12 -2.02 -5.24 3.40
C GLY A 12 -2.00 -6.39 2.41
N ALA A 13 -2.84 -7.40 2.62
CA ALA A 13 -2.93 -8.53 1.70
C ALA A 13 -3.46 -8.09 0.33
N ASN A 14 -4.40 -7.15 0.31
CA ASN A 14 -4.92 -6.61 -0.95
C ASN A 14 -3.83 -5.87 -1.73
N ILE A 15 -3.02 -5.06 -1.03
CA ILE A 15 -1.88 -4.36 -1.66
C ILE A 15 -0.92 -5.38 -2.27
N ARG A 16 -0.57 -6.41 -1.52
CA ARG A 16 0.35 -7.44 -2.00
C ARG A 16 -0.21 -8.14 -3.23
N ALA A 17 -1.48 -8.52 -3.20
CA ALA A 17 -2.13 -9.20 -4.32
C ALA A 17 -2.13 -8.34 -5.58
N ILE A 18 -2.48 -7.05 -5.43
CA ILE A 18 -2.50 -6.11 -6.55
C ILE A 18 -1.08 -5.92 -7.10
N ARG A 19 -0.11 -5.73 -6.22
CA ARG A 19 1.28 -5.56 -6.61
C ARG A 19 1.78 -6.76 -7.43
N LEU A 20 1.54 -7.97 -6.92
CA LEU A 20 1.96 -9.19 -7.61
C LEU A 20 1.24 -9.37 -8.95
N SER A 21 -0.04 -9.04 -9.00
CA SER A 21 -0.81 -9.17 -10.25
C SER A 21 -0.29 -8.25 -11.34
N ARG A 22 0.38 -7.17 -10.97
CA ARG A 22 0.95 -6.21 -11.92
C ARG A 22 2.45 -6.39 -12.12
N GLY A 23 3.04 -7.41 -11.50
CA GLY A 23 4.46 -7.70 -11.63
C GLY A 23 5.37 -6.65 -11.01
N ILE A 24 4.90 -5.97 -9.97
CA ILE A 24 5.64 -4.89 -9.32
C ILE A 24 6.30 -5.41 -8.04
N GLY A 25 7.61 -5.17 -7.90
CA GLY A 25 8.32 -5.51 -6.67
C GLY A 25 8.08 -4.49 -5.56
N GLN A 26 8.41 -4.87 -4.32
CA GLN A 26 8.22 -3.99 -3.17
C GLN A 26 9.05 -2.70 -3.29
N THR A 27 10.31 -2.82 -3.67
CA THR A 27 11.19 -1.66 -3.84
C THR A 27 10.65 -0.73 -4.93
N GLU A 28 10.14 -1.31 -6.00
CA GLU A 28 9.57 -0.54 -7.10
C GLU A 28 8.33 0.23 -6.66
N LEU A 29 7.43 -0.42 -5.92
CA LEU A 29 6.23 0.25 -5.43
C LEU A 29 6.60 1.40 -4.47
N VAL A 30 7.54 1.16 -3.58
CA VAL A 30 8.02 2.19 -2.65
C VAL A 30 8.56 3.39 -3.41
N ARG A 31 9.34 3.15 -4.47
CA ARG A 31 9.85 4.25 -5.31
C ARG A 31 8.70 5.05 -5.93
N MET A 32 7.69 4.36 -6.45
CA MET A 32 6.53 5.03 -7.04
C MET A 32 5.81 5.93 -6.03
N VAL A 33 5.67 5.45 -4.79
CA VAL A 33 5.06 6.21 -3.71
C VAL A 33 5.91 7.43 -3.36
N GLN A 34 7.23 7.24 -3.23
CA GLN A 34 8.15 8.33 -2.91
C GLN A 34 8.15 9.41 -4.00
N LEU A 35 8.00 9.03 -5.25
CA LEU A 35 7.93 9.97 -6.37
C LEU A 35 6.70 10.90 -6.29
N GLN A 36 5.69 10.50 -5.54
CA GLN A 36 4.51 11.35 -5.29
C GLN A 36 4.69 12.26 -4.07
N GLY A 37 5.88 12.27 -3.48
CA GLY A 37 6.17 13.10 -2.32
C GLY A 37 5.69 12.49 -0.99
N VAL A 38 5.40 11.19 -0.98
CA VAL A 38 4.92 10.51 0.21
C VAL A 38 6.02 9.65 0.80
N ASP A 39 6.25 9.79 2.12
CA ASP A 39 7.26 8.99 2.81
C ASP A 39 6.81 7.54 2.94
N MET A 40 7.66 6.64 2.50
CA MET A 40 7.50 5.21 2.72
C MET A 40 8.85 4.53 2.51
N THR A 41 9.15 3.55 3.35
CA THR A 41 10.34 2.71 3.18
C THR A 41 9.89 1.31 2.78
N ARG A 42 10.82 0.51 2.25
CA ARG A 42 10.54 -0.89 1.94
C ARG A 42 10.12 -1.65 3.20
N GLU A 43 10.78 -1.39 4.33
CA GLU A 43 10.42 -2.04 5.59
C GLU A 43 8.99 -1.69 6.01
N CYS A 44 8.59 -0.44 5.84
CA CYS A 44 7.23 0.00 6.12
C CYS A 44 6.23 -0.78 5.26
N LEU A 45 6.49 -0.89 3.95
CA LEU A 45 5.60 -1.61 3.05
C LEU A 45 5.52 -3.09 3.43
N VAL A 46 6.67 -3.72 3.75
CA VAL A 46 6.69 -5.12 4.16
C VAL A 46 5.78 -5.34 5.38
N LYS A 47 5.88 -4.46 6.38
CA LYS A 47 5.07 -4.56 7.59
C LYS A 47 3.59 -4.34 7.30
N ILE A 48 3.27 -3.39 6.42
CA ILE A 48 1.88 -3.13 6.02
C ILE A 48 1.32 -4.36 5.32
N GLU A 49 2.05 -4.94 4.38
CA GLU A 49 1.59 -6.12 3.63
C GLU A 49 1.41 -7.33 4.54
N ARG A 50 2.17 -7.42 5.60
CA ARG A 50 2.05 -8.50 6.58
C ARG A 50 0.97 -8.25 7.63
N GLY A 51 0.37 -7.08 7.64
CA GLY A 51 -0.69 -6.73 8.57
C GLY A 51 -0.21 -6.36 9.96
N ILE A 52 1.08 -6.12 10.16
CA ILE A 52 1.65 -5.76 11.47
C ILE A 52 1.87 -4.26 11.63
N GLN A 53 1.53 -3.48 10.62
CA GLN A 53 1.57 -2.03 10.68
C GLN A 53 0.39 -1.47 9.89
N HIS A 54 -0.30 -0.49 10.48
CA HIS A 54 -1.41 0.19 9.80
C HIS A 54 -0.86 1.16 8.76
N ILE A 55 -1.55 1.22 7.61
CA ILE A 55 -1.21 2.17 6.57
C ILE A 55 -1.81 3.54 6.91
N GLN A 56 -1.11 4.60 6.54
CA GLN A 56 -1.61 5.97 6.66
C GLN A 56 -2.44 6.32 5.42
N ALA A 57 -3.41 7.22 5.58
CA ALA A 57 -4.31 7.59 4.48
C ALA A 57 -3.56 8.14 3.27
N VAL A 58 -2.52 8.97 3.49
CA VAL A 58 -1.73 9.53 2.38
C VAL A 58 -0.95 8.43 1.64
N GLN A 59 -0.50 7.41 2.36
CA GLN A 59 0.20 6.27 1.76
C GLN A 59 -0.76 5.43 0.93
N LEU A 60 -1.98 5.20 1.44
CA LEU A 60 -2.99 4.43 0.72
C LEU A 60 -3.36 5.11 -0.59
N ARG A 61 -3.52 6.45 -0.56
CA ARG A 61 -3.82 7.20 -1.79
C ARG A 61 -2.68 7.10 -2.80
N ALA A 62 -1.44 7.19 -2.34
CA ALA A 62 -0.29 7.08 -3.23
C ALA A 62 -0.20 5.68 -3.84
N ILE A 63 -0.50 4.63 -3.05
CA ILE A 63 -0.50 3.26 -3.55
C ILE A 63 -1.63 3.05 -4.55
N ARG A 64 -2.80 3.67 -4.35
CA ARG A 64 -3.89 3.62 -5.31
C ARG A 64 -3.43 4.14 -6.68
N ASP A 65 -2.73 5.25 -6.69
CA ASP A 65 -2.33 5.92 -7.94
C ASP A 65 -1.13 5.23 -8.61
N ALA A 66 -0.19 4.73 -7.81
CA ALA A 66 1.06 4.18 -8.33
C ALA A 66 0.85 2.94 -9.20
N PRO A 67 0.13 1.89 -8.75
CA PRO A 67 -0.11 0.71 -9.59
C PRO A 67 -1.39 0.81 -10.41
N ASP A 68 -1.96 1.99 -10.54
CA ASP A 68 -3.19 2.22 -11.31
C ASP A 68 -4.34 1.31 -10.85
N THR A 69 -4.60 1.35 -9.55
CA THR A 69 -5.69 0.59 -8.95
C THR A 69 -6.75 1.54 -8.38
N THR A 70 -7.75 1.00 -7.69
CA THR A 70 -8.83 1.76 -7.08
C THR A 70 -8.93 1.44 -5.61
N TYR A 71 -9.61 2.31 -4.86
CA TYR A 71 -9.91 2.02 -3.46
C TYR A 71 -10.78 0.77 -3.32
N ASP A 72 -11.67 0.52 -4.27
CA ASP A 72 -12.52 -0.67 -4.23
C ASP A 72 -11.67 -1.95 -4.21
N GLU A 73 -10.60 -2.00 -5.01
CA GLU A 73 -9.70 -3.14 -5.02
C GLU A 73 -8.88 -3.23 -3.75
N LEU A 74 -8.44 -2.08 -3.22
CA LEU A 74 -7.60 -2.03 -2.02
C LEU A 74 -8.37 -2.38 -0.74
N LEU A 75 -9.65 -2.07 -0.71
CA LEU A 75 -10.48 -2.16 0.50
C LEU A 75 -11.51 -3.29 0.50
N LYS A 76 -11.45 -4.18 -0.47
CA LYS A 76 -12.42 -5.28 -0.55
C LYS A 76 -12.19 -6.39 0.48
#